data_a5dc20e75134ac73609c4affd814a34f
#
_entry.id   a5dc20e75134ac73609c4affd814a34f
#
_cell.length_a   1.000
_cell.length_b   1.000
_cell.length_c   1.000
_cell.angle_alpha   90.00
_cell.angle_beta   90.00
_cell.angle_gamma   90.00
#
_symmetry.space_group_name_H-M   'P 1'
#
loop_
_entity.id
_entity.type
_entity.pdbx_description
1 polymer ?
#
loop_
_entity_poly.entity_id
_entity_poly.type
_entity_poly.pdbx_seq_one_letter_code
_entity_poly.pdbx_strand_id
1 'polypeptide(L)'
;YRNTSIQSLNVSGDGLNDLASANTLRVMLRRNKTITRLFMNQIFFGNNVAAVRCIADGFRANTTLPVLHLSFCELDDEGLSIIAECLGQQKRGLVNLDLSLNHITCSGRRALVNNATVTLSTLTELDLSYNSLLDEGAIFLAETLRLQTLPHLKDLALINCEISDDGFVALVSA
;
A
#
# COMPACT_ATOMS: atom_id res chain seq x y z
N TYR A 1 -21.31 20.43 -4.90
CA TYR A 1 -21.83 19.70 -3.73
C TYR A 1 -20.71 18.80 -3.18
N ARG A 2 -20.48 18.83 -1.86
CA ARG A 2 -19.54 17.89 -1.21
C ARG A 2 -20.36 16.78 -0.56
N ASN A 3 -20.08 15.52 -0.90
CA ASN A 3 -20.60 14.41 -0.12
C ASN A 3 -19.90 14.38 1.24
N THR A 4 -20.66 14.32 2.31
CA THR A 4 -20.18 14.32 3.71
C THR A 4 -20.66 13.12 4.51
N SER A 5 -21.27 12.12 3.84
CA SER A 5 -21.85 10.94 4.49
C SER A 5 -21.11 9.65 4.16
N ILE A 6 -20.59 9.51 2.94
CA ILE A 6 -19.89 8.29 2.52
C ILE A 6 -18.55 8.18 3.25
N GLN A 7 -18.37 7.07 3.96
CA GLN A 7 -17.14 6.71 4.68
C GLN A 7 -16.36 5.58 3.98
N SER A 8 -17.04 4.77 3.19
CA SER A 8 -16.43 3.66 2.46
C SER A 8 -16.74 3.82 0.98
N LEU A 9 -15.70 3.86 0.15
CA LEU A 9 -15.81 3.95 -1.30
C LEU A 9 -15.10 2.76 -1.93
N ASN A 10 -15.82 2.03 -2.77
CA ASN A 10 -15.26 0.95 -3.56
C ASN A 10 -15.39 1.32 -5.04
N VAL A 11 -14.24 1.42 -5.71
CA VAL A 11 -14.07 1.69 -7.15
C VAL A 11 -13.21 0.60 -7.80
N SER A 12 -13.23 -0.59 -7.23
CA SER A 12 -12.48 -1.73 -7.75
C SER A 12 -13.02 -2.19 -9.10
N GLY A 13 -12.12 -2.62 -9.99
CA GLY A 13 -12.50 -3.10 -11.32
C GLY A 13 -12.83 -2.00 -12.34
N ASP A 14 -12.84 -0.74 -11.92
CA ASP A 14 -13.10 0.38 -12.80
C ASP A 14 -11.83 0.81 -13.54
N GLY A 15 -11.98 1.33 -14.76
CA GLY A 15 -10.88 1.78 -15.61
C GLY A 15 -10.21 3.07 -15.13
N LEU A 16 -9.79 3.13 -13.87
CA LEU A 16 -9.14 4.31 -13.27
C LEU A 16 -7.62 4.35 -13.51
N ASN A 17 -7.16 3.64 -14.51
CA ASN A 17 -5.73 3.45 -14.83
C ASN A 17 -5.18 4.45 -15.85
N ASP A 18 -6.00 5.31 -16.43
CA ASP A 18 -5.55 6.42 -17.27
C ASP A 18 -5.34 7.71 -16.47
N LEU A 19 -4.59 8.65 -17.04
CA LEU A 19 -4.21 9.88 -16.34
C LEU A 19 -5.42 10.79 -16.02
N ALA A 20 -6.46 10.78 -16.85
CA ALA A 20 -7.65 11.63 -16.63
C ALA A 20 -8.47 11.13 -15.44
N SER A 21 -8.72 9.82 -15.39
CA SER A 21 -9.41 9.14 -14.30
C SER A 21 -8.60 9.26 -13.00
N ALA A 22 -7.28 9.02 -13.05
CA ALA A 22 -6.37 9.19 -11.93
C ALA A 22 -6.40 10.62 -11.38
N ASN A 23 -6.44 11.64 -12.25
CA ASN A 23 -6.54 13.05 -11.83
C ASN A 23 -7.89 13.35 -11.16
N THR A 24 -8.98 12.76 -11.64
CA THR A 24 -10.29 12.91 -11.00
C THR A 24 -10.29 12.34 -9.59
N LEU A 25 -9.73 11.14 -9.42
CA LEU A 25 -9.59 10.51 -8.11
C LEU A 25 -8.67 11.33 -7.18
N ARG A 26 -7.54 11.84 -7.69
CA ARG A 26 -6.65 12.73 -6.97
C ARG A 26 -7.39 13.96 -6.42
N VAL A 27 -8.17 14.62 -7.25
CA VAL A 27 -8.96 15.81 -6.85
C VAL A 27 -9.98 15.43 -5.78
N MET A 28 -10.64 14.29 -5.93
CA MET A 28 -11.58 13.77 -4.94
C MET A 28 -10.87 13.52 -3.59
N LEU A 29 -9.77 12.79 -3.57
CA LEU A 29 -9.01 12.46 -2.36
C LEU A 29 -8.52 13.71 -1.61
N ARG A 30 -8.03 14.72 -2.33
CA ARG A 30 -7.59 15.99 -1.72
C ARG A 30 -8.71 16.77 -1.03
N ARG A 31 -9.92 16.66 -1.54
CA ARG A 31 -11.07 17.45 -1.06
C ARG A 31 -11.96 16.70 -0.07
N ASN A 32 -12.04 15.37 -0.19
CA ASN A 32 -12.89 14.56 0.67
C ASN A 32 -12.26 14.42 2.07
N LYS A 33 -13.09 14.54 3.10
CA LYS A 33 -12.69 14.43 4.51
C LYS A 33 -13.55 13.44 5.29
N THR A 34 -14.32 12.61 4.58
CA THR A 34 -15.24 11.64 5.20
C THR A 34 -14.91 10.19 4.85
N ILE A 35 -14.30 9.95 3.69
CA ILE A 35 -13.89 8.59 3.29
C ILE A 35 -12.74 8.14 4.17
N THR A 36 -12.96 7.03 4.86
CA THR A 36 -12.00 6.34 5.73
C THR A 36 -11.58 4.98 5.17
N ARG A 37 -12.31 4.45 4.20
CA ARG A 37 -11.98 3.18 3.52
C ARG A 37 -12.07 3.37 2.02
N LEU A 38 -10.98 3.07 1.33
CA LEU A 38 -10.92 3.13 -0.13
C LEU A 38 -10.45 1.78 -0.68
N PHE A 39 -11.29 1.17 -1.51
CA PHE A 39 -11.01 -0.07 -2.21
C PHE A 39 -10.81 0.27 -3.69
N MET A 40 -9.63 -0.04 -4.20
CA MET A 40 -9.20 0.24 -5.57
C MET A 40 -8.57 -1.03 -6.19
N ASN A 41 -9.11 -2.19 -5.83
CA ASN A 41 -8.61 -3.46 -6.33
C ASN A 41 -8.89 -3.61 -7.82
N GLN A 42 -8.06 -4.38 -8.54
CA GLN A 42 -8.25 -4.66 -9.96
C GLN A 42 -8.24 -3.39 -10.84
N ILE A 43 -7.45 -2.41 -10.45
CA ILE A 43 -7.15 -1.24 -11.29
C ILE A 43 -5.78 -1.49 -11.90
N PHE A 44 -5.76 -1.99 -13.13
CA PHE A 44 -4.55 -2.42 -13.81
C PHE A 44 -3.70 -1.23 -14.24
N PHE A 45 -2.87 -0.74 -13.34
CA PHE A 45 -1.97 0.37 -13.63
C PHE A 45 -0.87 -0.01 -14.64
N GLY A 46 -0.40 -1.28 -14.59
CA GLY A 46 0.69 -1.73 -15.43
C GLY A 46 1.87 -0.76 -15.37
N ASN A 47 2.43 -0.44 -16.52
CA ASN A 47 3.54 0.52 -16.62
C ASN A 47 3.08 2.01 -16.63
N ASN A 48 1.85 2.31 -16.24
CA ASN A 48 1.36 3.70 -16.23
C ASN A 48 1.80 4.46 -14.96
N VAL A 49 3.10 4.67 -14.84
CA VAL A 49 3.73 5.40 -13.74
C VAL A 49 3.11 6.78 -13.53
N ALA A 50 2.65 7.44 -14.61
CA ALA A 50 2.02 8.76 -14.51
C ALA A 50 0.67 8.71 -13.78
N ALA A 51 -0.15 7.68 -14.03
CA ALA A 51 -1.41 7.48 -13.30
C ALA A 51 -1.15 7.13 -11.83
N VAL A 52 -0.21 6.22 -11.55
CA VAL A 52 0.19 5.87 -10.18
C VAL A 52 0.65 7.11 -9.41
N ARG A 53 1.52 7.91 -9.99
CA ARG A 53 2.04 9.16 -9.38
C ARG A 53 0.93 10.16 -9.11
N CYS A 54 -0.01 10.29 -10.04
CA CYS A 54 -1.16 11.17 -9.90
C CYS A 54 -2.06 10.78 -8.72
N ILE A 55 -2.38 9.50 -8.58
CA ILE A 55 -3.20 8.99 -7.46
C ILE A 55 -2.45 9.08 -6.14
N ALA A 56 -1.17 8.74 -6.12
CA ALA A 56 -0.32 8.84 -4.94
C ALA A 56 -0.25 10.27 -4.37
N ASP A 57 -0.23 11.29 -5.24
CA ASP A 57 -0.35 12.70 -4.81
C ASP A 57 -1.72 12.98 -4.13
N GLY A 58 -2.76 12.28 -4.55
CA GLY A 58 -4.06 12.31 -3.87
C GLY A 58 -3.98 11.71 -2.45
N PHE A 59 -3.30 10.58 -2.30
CA PHE A 59 -3.07 9.95 -0.99
C PHE A 59 -2.28 10.89 -0.07
N ARG A 60 -1.17 11.45 -0.54
CA ARG A 60 -0.36 12.41 0.23
C ARG A 60 -1.19 13.54 0.83
N ALA A 61 -2.14 14.08 0.07
CA ALA A 61 -2.97 15.20 0.49
C ALA A 61 -4.18 14.80 1.34
N ASN A 62 -4.53 13.50 1.38
CA ASN A 62 -5.64 13.01 2.17
C ASN A 62 -5.22 12.82 3.63
N THR A 63 -6.09 13.19 4.56
CA THR A 63 -5.83 13.13 6.00
C THR A 63 -6.82 12.25 6.76
N THR A 64 -7.66 11.51 6.06
CA THR A 64 -8.77 10.77 6.66
C THR A 64 -8.83 9.30 6.29
N LEU A 65 -7.85 8.79 5.52
CA LEU A 65 -7.87 7.45 4.95
C LEU A 65 -6.95 6.49 5.73
N PRO A 66 -7.44 5.72 6.70
CA PRO A 66 -6.68 4.70 7.40
C PRO A 66 -6.72 3.32 6.70
N VAL A 67 -7.64 3.07 5.77
CA VAL A 67 -7.78 1.78 5.07
C VAL A 67 -7.66 1.98 3.57
N LEU A 68 -6.67 1.33 2.96
CA LEU A 68 -6.38 1.39 1.53
C LEU A 68 -6.14 -0.02 0.99
N HIS A 69 -6.95 -0.44 0.01
CA HIS A 69 -6.77 -1.70 -0.69
C HIS A 69 -6.41 -1.44 -2.15
N LEU A 70 -5.31 -2.03 -2.59
CA LEU A 70 -4.72 -1.97 -3.93
C LEU A 70 -4.37 -3.38 -4.43
N SER A 71 -5.20 -4.36 -4.11
CA SER A 71 -4.99 -5.74 -4.53
C SER A 71 -5.19 -5.89 -6.03
N PHE A 72 -4.34 -6.71 -6.68
CA PHE A 72 -4.43 -7.02 -8.10
C PHE A 72 -4.43 -5.76 -9.01
N CYS A 73 -3.49 -4.86 -8.77
CA CYS A 73 -3.35 -3.59 -9.48
C CYS A 73 -2.17 -3.54 -10.46
N GLU A 74 -1.47 -4.66 -10.65
CA GLU A 74 -0.23 -4.72 -11.46
C GLU A 74 0.84 -3.71 -10.99
N LEU A 75 0.88 -3.44 -9.69
CA LEU A 75 1.91 -2.58 -9.11
C LEU A 75 3.22 -3.35 -9.02
N ASP A 76 4.26 -2.77 -9.59
CA ASP A 76 5.65 -3.19 -9.44
C ASP A 76 6.36 -2.43 -8.31
N ASP A 77 7.67 -2.65 -8.17
CA ASP A 77 8.50 -2.00 -7.15
C ASP A 77 8.58 -0.48 -7.34
N GLU A 78 8.53 0.03 -8.57
CA GLU A 78 8.49 1.48 -8.84
C GLU A 78 7.15 2.06 -8.41
N GLY A 79 6.04 1.44 -8.79
CA GLY A 79 4.70 1.85 -8.39
C GLY A 79 4.53 1.85 -6.87
N LEU A 80 5.01 0.80 -6.19
CA LEU A 80 5.04 0.74 -4.74
C LEU A 80 5.86 1.86 -4.12
N SER A 81 7.04 2.16 -4.68
CA SER A 81 7.92 3.23 -4.17
C SER A 81 7.24 4.60 -4.23
N ILE A 82 6.56 4.90 -5.31
CA ILE A 82 5.81 6.14 -5.49
C ILE A 82 4.68 6.26 -4.47
N ILE A 83 3.92 5.20 -4.29
CA ILE A 83 2.81 5.17 -3.33
C ILE A 83 3.33 5.31 -1.90
N ALA A 84 4.35 4.55 -1.51
CA ALA A 84 4.93 4.57 -0.19
C ALA A 84 5.53 5.94 0.17
N GLU A 85 6.23 6.60 -0.77
CA GLU A 85 6.74 7.96 -0.58
C GLU A 85 5.61 8.96 -0.27
N CYS A 86 4.53 8.91 -1.03
CA CYS A 86 3.39 9.80 -0.83
C CYS A 86 2.62 9.50 0.46
N LEU A 87 2.44 8.23 0.79
CA LEU A 87 1.84 7.81 2.05
C LEU A 87 2.71 8.24 3.25
N GLY A 88 4.04 8.12 3.15
CA GLY A 88 4.98 8.55 4.20
C GLY A 88 4.90 10.03 4.57
N GLN A 89 4.33 10.86 3.70
CA GLN A 89 4.13 12.29 3.93
C GLN A 89 2.74 12.62 4.51
N GLN A 90 1.88 11.63 4.74
CA GLN A 90 0.59 11.86 5.37
C GLN A 90 0.74 12.24 6.84
N LYS A 91 -0.17 13.08 7.33
CA LYS A 91 -0.22 13.45 8.75
C LYS A 91 -0.83 12.37 9.65
N ARG A 92 -1.62 11.47 9.08
CA ARG A 92 -2.21 10.30 9.73
C ARG A 92 -1.80 9.08 8.95
N GLY A 93 -1.26 8.08 9.63
CA GLY A 93 -0.84 6.84 9.00
C GLY A 93 -2.01 5.93 8.62
N LEU A 94 -1.71 4.95 7.79
CA LEU A 94 -2.60 3.85 7.50
C LEU A 94 -2.70 2.90 8.68
N VAL A 95 -3.84 2.23 8.80
CA VAL A 95 -4.10 1.16 9.76
C VAL A 95 -4.15 -0.19 9.05
N ASN A 96 -4.73 -0.22 7.85
CA ASN A 96 -4.82 -1.41 7.02
C ASN A 96 -4.37 -1.08 5.58
N LEU A 97 -3.42 -1.86 5.07
CA LEU A 97 -2.90 -1.77 3.71
C LEU A 97 -2.90 -3.14 3.05
N ASP A 98 -3.67 -3.28 1.98
CA ASP A 98 -3.68 -4.48 1.14
C ASP A 98 -2.96 -4.18 -0.19
N LEU A 99 -1.87 -4.89 -0.41
CA LEU A 99 -1.02 -4.87 -1.61
C LEU A 99 -0.93 -6.26 -2.25
N SER A 100 -1.84 -7.16 -1.91
CA SER A 100 -1.83 -8.53 -2.41
C SER A 100 -1.99 -8.61 -3.94
N LEU A 101 -1.57 -9.73 -4.55
CA LEU A 101 -1.73 -9.98 -5.98
C LEU A 101 -1.14 -8.87 -6.86
N ASN A 102 0.07 -8.42 -6.54
CA ASN A 102 0.81 -7.43 -7.31
C ASN A 102 2.14 -8.03 -7.80
N HIS A 103 2.99 -7.22 -8.41
CA HIS A 103 4.32 -7.62 -8.91
C HIS A 103 5.45 -7.07 -8.03
N ILE A 104 5.20 -7.05 -6.72
CA ILE A 104 6.17 -6.55 -5.73
C ILE A 104 7.21 -7.65 -5.49
N THR A 105 8.49 -7.26 -5.56
CA THR A 105 9.61 -8.16 -5.31
C THR A 105 10.36 -7.79 -4.03
N CYS A 106 11.40 -8.55 -3.72
CA CYS A 106 12.31 -8.20 -2.64
C CYS A 106 12.98 -6.82 -2.82
N SER A 107 13.01 -6.26 -4.02
CA SER A 107 13.56 -4.92 -4.29
C SER A 107 12.61 -3.80 -3.83
N GLY A 108 11.29 -4.01 -3.93
CA GLY A 108 10.26 -3.06 -3.47
C GLY A 108 10.21 -2.88 -1.95
N ARG A 109 10.74 -3.85 -1.19
CA ARG A 109 10.80 -3.82 0.28
C ARG A 109 11.34 -2.50 0.86
N ARG A 110 12.37 -1.92 0.22
CA ARG A 110 12.97 -0.68 0.67
C ARG A 110 12.01 0.50 0.62
N ALA A 111 11.08 0.47 -0.31
CA ALA A 111 10.07 1.52 -0.44
C ALA A 111 9.16 1.58 0.78
N LEU A 112 8.76 0.43 1.31
CA LEU A 112 7.91 0.34 2.48
C LEU A 112 8.58 0.86 3.77
N VAL A 113 9.89 0.72 3.90
CA VAL A 113 10.61 1.08 5.14
C VAL A 113 11.29 2.44 5.06
N ASN A 114 11.96 2.76 3.96
CA ASN A 114 12.72 4.01 3.85
C ASN A 114 11.85 5.27 3.73
N ASN A 115 10.66 5.15 3.13
CA ASN A 115 9.77 6.30 2.87
C ASN A 115 8.60 6.40 3.86
N ALA A 116 8.42 5.43 4.73
CA ALA A 116 7.18 5.21 5.44
C ALA A 116 7.26 5.41 6.95
N THR A 117 8.24 6.14 7.46
CA THR A 117 8.51 6.27 8.89
C THR A 117 7.32 6.72 9.75
N VAL A 118 6.38 7.47 9.20
CA VAL A 118 5.16 7.91 9.93
C VAL A 118 3.96 7.04 9.58
N THR A 119 3.80 6.66 8.31
CA THR A 119 2.57 6.00 7.85
C THR A 119 2.52 4.54 8.22
N LEU A 120 3.65 3.82 8.16
CA LEU A 120 3.67 2.40 8.49
C LEU A 120 3.79 2.15 10.01
N SER A 121 4.24 3.13 10.78
CA SER A 121 4.26 3.00 12.25
C SER A 121 2.87 2.85 12.87
N THR A 122 1.81 3.19 12.14
CA THR A 122 0.42 3.04 12.56
C THR A 122 -0.27 1.80 12.01
N LEU A 123 0.39 1.06 11.09
CA LEU A 123 -0.17 -0.14 10.49
C LEU A 123 -0.42 -1.22 11.53
N THR A 124 -1.64 -1.78 11.49
CA THR A 124 -2.03 -2.97 12.24
C THR A 124 -2.20 -4.17 11.34
N GLU A 125 -2.48 -3.97 10.06
CA GLU A 125 -2.74 -5.02 9.09
C GLU A 125 -2.00 -4.70 7.77
N LEU A 126 -1.19 -5.65 7.29
CA LEU A 126 -0.47 -5.57 6.03
C LEU A 126 -0.63 -6.89 5.28
N ASP A 127 -1.20 -6.83 4.09
CA ASP A 127 -1.28 -7.96 3.18
C ASP A 127 -0.35 -7.77 1.98
N LEU A 128 0.64 -8.66 1.85
CA LEU A 128 1.60 -8.75 0.75
C LEU A 128 1.47 -10.09 0.01
N SER A 129 0.41 -10.85 0.26
CA SER A 129 0.18 -12.17 -0.33
C SER A 129 0.22 -12.13 -1.86
N TYR A 130 0.67 -13.24 -2.47
CA TYR A 130 0.76 -13.36 -3.92
C TYR A 130 1.64 -12.29 -4.58
N ASN A 131 2.81 -12.03 -3.95
CA ASN A 131 3.90 -11.21 -4.49
C ASN A 131 5.20 -12.03 -4.43
N SER A 132 6.16 -11.80 -5.31
CA SER A 132 7.42 -12.56 -5.37
C SER A 132 8.46 -11.98 -4.39
N LEU A 133 8.19 -12.06 -3.09
CA LEU A 133 9.07 -11.50 -2.05
C LEU A 133 10.32 -12.34 -1.82
N LEU A 134 10.21 -13.66 -1.99
CA LEU A 134 11.27 -14.63 -1.73
C LEU A 134 11.75 -14.59 -0.26
N ASP A 135 12.76 -15.39 0.07
CA ASP A 135 13.38 -15.39 1.41
C ASP A 135 14.01 -14.06 1.77
N GLU A 136 14.58 -13.36 0.79
CA GLU A 136 15.18 -12.04 1.01
C GLU A 136 14.16 -11.00 1.49
N GLY A 137 12.94 -11.03 0.94
CA GLY A 137 11.84 -10.20 1.40
C GLY A 137 11.38 -10.55 2.81
N ALA A 138 11.28 -11.85 3.11
CA ALA A 138 10.91 -12.36 4.42
C ALA A 138 11.94 -11.98 5.51
N ILE A 139 13.23 -12.18 5.23
CA ILE A 139 14.34 -11.78 6.13
C ILE A 139 14.30 -10.28 6.41
N PHE A 140 14.07 -9.48 5.38
CA PHE A 140 13.97 -8.02 5.55
C PHE A 140 12.77 -7.62 6.41
N LEU A 141 11.59 -8.26 6.22
CA LEU A 141 10.43 -8.02 7.07
C LEU A 141 10.71 -8.43 8.52
N ALA A 142 11.38 -9.56 8.73
CA ALA A 142 11.81 -10.01 10.05
C ALA A 142 12.72 -8.97 10.75
N GLU A 143 13.71 -8.43 10.04
CA GLU A 143 14.56 -7.34 10.55
C GLU A 143 13.75 -6.08 10.89
N THR A 144 12.78 -5.73 10.04
CA THR A 144 11.87 -4.60 10.22
C THR A 144 11.03 -4.75 11.50
N LEU A 145 10.52 -5.95 11.75
CA LEU A 145 9.76 -6.28 12.96
C LEU A 145 10.67 -6.22 14.20
N ARG A 146 11.87 -6.81 14.13
CA ARG A 146 12.86 -6.78 15.23
C ARG A 146 13.29 -5.37 15.60
N LEU A 147 13.46 -4.49 14.61
CA LEU A 147 13.80 -3.07 14.81
C LEU A 147 12.61 -2.22 15.26
N GLN A 148 11.44 -2.83 15.42
CA GLN A 148 10.19 -2.16 15.82
C GLN A 148 9.82 -0.97 14.93
N THR A 149 10.14 -1.03 13.64
CA THR A 149 9.73 0.00 12.68
C THR A 149 8.24 -0.12 12.30
N LEU A 150 7.62 -1.27 12.61
CA LEU A 150 6.18 -1.54 12.51
C LEU A 150 5.60 -1.90 13.91
N PRO A 151 5.65 -0.99 14.89
CA PRO A 151 5.41 -1.32 16.30
C PRO A 151 3.97 -1.72 16.61
N HIS A 152 3.04 -1.46 15.73
CA HIS A 152 1.62 -1.74 15.92
C HIS A 152 1.09 -2.85 15.01
N LEU A 153 1.95 -3.45 14.17
CA LEU A 153 1.53 -4.52 13.26
C LEU A 153 1.11 -5.76 14.05
N LYS A 154 -0.10 -6.27 13.76
CA LYS A 154 -0.71 -7.45 14.37
C LYS A 154 -0.94 -8.55 13.37
N ASP A 155 -1.33 -8.18 12.17
CA ASP A 155 -1.67 -9.10 11.10
C ASP A 155 -0.77 -8.84 9.88
N LEU A 156 0.05 -9.84 9.54
CA LEU A 156 0.92 -9.86 8.36
C LEU A 156 0.57 -11.08 7.52
N ALA A 157 0.01 -10.85 6.34
CA ALA A 157 -0.30 -11.91 5.38
C ALA A 157 0.79 -12.02 4.31
N LEU A 158 1.34 -13.23 4.13
CA LEU A 158 2.41 -13.57 3.20
C LEU A 158 2.10 -14.88 2.44
N ILE A 159 0.84 -15.07 2.04
CA ILE A 159 0.40 -16.27 1.33
C ILE A 159 1.01 -16.28 -0.07
N ASN A 160 1.61 -17.39 -0.49
CA ASN A 160 2.20 -17.52 -1.83
C ASN A 160 3.17 -16.37 -2.19
N CYS A 161 4.13 -16.11 -1.30
CA CYS A 161 5.18 -15.11 -1.52
C CYS A 161 6.53 -15.74 -1.91
N GLU A 162 6.54 -17.02 -2.31
CA GLU A 162 7.75 -17.78 -2.69
C GLU A 162 8.80 -17.85 -1.56
N ILE A 163 8.32 -17.87 -0.30
CA ILE A 163 9.14 -17.95 0.91
C ILE A 163 9.38 -19.43 1.21
N SER A 164 10.65 -19.80 1.35
CA SER A 164 11.08 -21.13 1.78
C SER A 164 11.23 -21.23 3.30
N ASP A 165 11.76 -22.36 3.78
CA ASP A 165 12.02 -22.60 5.20
C ASP A 165 12.97 -21.56 5.81
N ASP A 166 13.96 -21.06 5.05
CA ASP A 166 14.93 -20.07 5.54
C ASP A 166 14.26 -18.71 5.83
N GLY A 167 13.44 -18.26 4.91
CA GLY A 167 12.65 -17.04 5.10
C GLY A 167 11.62 -17.16 6.23
N PHE A 168 10.97 -18.33 6.33
CA PHE A 168 10.03 -18.61 7.42
C PHE A 168 10.71 -18.62 8.79
N VAL A 169 11.87 -19.27 8.92
CA VAL A 169 12.68 -19.26 10.17
C VAL A 169 13.04 -17.85 10.57
N ALA A 170 13.42 -16.98 9.64
CA ALA A 170 13.71 -15.58 9.94
C ALA A 170 12.50 -14.85 10.55
N LEU A 171 11.30 -15.04 9.96
CA LEU A 171 10.05 -14.40 10.42
C LEU A 171 9.63 -14.86 11.82
N VAL A 172 9.71 -16.18 12.11
CA VAL A 172 9.29 -16.69 13.44
C VAL A 172 10.31 -16.38 14.53
N SER A 173 11.51 -15.94 14.16
CA SER A 173 12.58 -15.56 15.08
C SER A 173 12.64 -14.05 15.35
N ALA A 174 11.75 -13.27 14.73
CA ALA A 174 11.69 -11.82 14.86
C ALA A 174 10.84 -11.39 16.04
#